data_c2f34c3485b6eca1ea9d4cd26a20c4ee
#
_entry.id   c2f34c3485b6eca1ea9d4cd26a20c4ee
#
_cell.length_a   1.000
_cell.length_b   1.000
_cell.length_c   1.000
_cell.angle_alpha   90.00
_cell.angle_beta   90.00
_cell.angle_gamma   90.00
#
_symmetry.space_group_name_H-M   'P 1'
#
loop_
_entity.id
_entity.type
_entity.pdbx_description
1 polymer ?
#
loop_
_entity_poly.entity_id
_entity_poly.type
_entity_poly.pdbx_seq_one_letter_code
_entity_poly.pdbx_strand_id
1 'polypeptide(L)'
;DGLTEAKDAKTRLDAMVADSKKKLQELNDRVKKIDSDLELMKEKKDSKEYRQMLYEKLELGATGEARQKILQQLIDEEEGATVRGMYLKMTESIKKLAAQDGWDLVLRDDRDIIPPEKTGQGRPLTGREVRGLIDQRAIMTASDRVDITAQVITMMNNEFKAKPAP
;
A
#
# COMPACT_ATOMS: atom_id res chain seq x y z
N ASP A 1 -5.10 -12.03 -15.25
CA ASP A 1 -4.02 -12.44 -14.30
C ASP A 1 -3.00 -11.31 -14.21
N GLY A 2 -2.77 -10.81 -12.98
CA GLY A 2 -1.86 -9.69 -12.74
C GLY A 2 -0.38 -10.12 -12.65
N LEU A 3 0.49 -9.16 -12.33
CA LEU A 3 1.92 -9.40 -12.15
C LEU A 3 2.18 -10.30 -10.93
N THR A 4 2.95 -11.35 -11.11
CA THR A 4 3.34 -12.29 -10.04
C THR A 4 4.11 -11.58 -8.94
N GLU A 5 5.04 -10.70 -9.29
CA GLU A 5 5.81 -9.90 -8.34
C GLU A 5 4.92 -9.01 -7.45
N ALA A 6 3.84 -8.43 -8.00
CA ALA A 6 2.88 -7.65 -7.21
C ALA A 6 2.14 -8.51 -6.18
N LYS A 7 1.79 -9.74 -6.55
CA LYS A 7 1.14 -10.70 -5.63
C LYS A 7 2.07 -11.10 -4.50
N ASP A 8 3.33 -11.37 -4.81
CA ASP A 8 4.34 -11.74 -3.81
C ASP A 8 4.66 -10.58 -2.86
N ALA A 9 4.78 -9.34 -3.39
CA ALA A 9 4.97 -8.15 -2.58
C ALA A 9 3.78 -7.93 -1.63
N LYS A 10 2.56 -8.08 -2.14
CA LYS A 10 1.34 -7.99 -1.31
C LYS A 10 1.34 -9.04 -0.20
N THR A 11 1.68 -10.29 -0.50
CA THR A 11 1.72 -11.37 0.49
C THR A 11 2.72 -11.06 1.61
N ARG A 12 3.91 -10.53 1.27
CA ARG A 12 4.90 -10.12 2.28
C ARG A 12 4.38 -8.96 3.14
N LEU A 13 3.75 -7.97 2.53
CA LEU A 13 3.18 -6.82 3.24
C LEU A 13 2.05 -7.26 4.18
N ASP A 14 1.14 -8.10 3.71
CA ASP A 14 0.03 -8.64 4.51
C ASP A 14 0.56 -9.42 5.73
N ALA A 15 1.63 -10.21 5.56
CA ALA A 15 2.28 -10.94 6.67
C ALA A 15 2.89 -9.98 7.70
N MET A 16 3.59 -8.92 7.26
CA MET A 16 4.16 -7.90 8.14
C MET A 16 3.07 -7.15 8.93
N VAL A 17 1.98 -6.79 8.26
CA VAL A 17 0.82 -6.13 8.88
C VAL A 17 0.18 -7.05 9.93
N ALA A 18 0.00 -8.33 9.62
CA ALA A 18 -0.59 -9.30 10.53
C ALA A 18 0.27 -9.50 11.80
N ASP A 19 1.59 -9.67 11.66
CA ASP A 19 2.52 -9.78 12.80
C ASP A 19 2.49 -8.52 13.68
N SER A 20 2.51 -7.35 13.06
CA SER A 20 2.46 -6.08 13.77
C SER A 20 1.14 -5.86 14.51
N LYS A 21 0.01 -6.22 13.87
CA LYS A 21 -1.31 -6.18 14.53
C LYS A 21 -1.36 -7.08 15.76
N LYS A 22 -0.78 -8.28 15.68
CA LYS A 22 -0.71 -9.19 16.82
C LYS A 22 0.07 -8.56 17.98
N LYS A 23 1.24 -7.99 17.72
CA LYS A 23 2.07 -7.32 18.73
C LYS A 23 1.37 -6.09 19.35
N LEU A 24 0.62 -5.32 18.56
CA LEU A 24 -0.18 -4.21 19.07
C LEU A 24 -1.36 -4.70 19.92
N GLN A 25 -1.99 -5.82 19.55
CA GLN A 25 -3.05 -6.43 20.34
C GLN A 25 -2.54 -6.88 21.71
N GLU A 26 -1.38 -7.54 21.76
CA GLU A 26 -0.74 -7.95 23.02
C GLU A 26 -0.47 -6.75 23.95
N LEU A 27 -0.01 -5.62 23.40
CA LEU A 27 0.16 -4.37 24.18
C LEU A 27 -1.17 -3.83 24.68
N ASN A 28 -2.20 -3.80 23.85
CA ASN A 28 -3.53 -3.33 24.23
C ASN A 28 -4.14 -4.18 25.33
N ASP A 29 -4.00 -5.50 25.24
CA ASP A 29 -4.54 -6.42 26.26
C ASP A 29 -3.82 -6.23 27.59
N ARG A 30 -2.52 -5.95 27.56
CA ARG A 30 -1.74 -5.62 28.73
C ARG A 30 -2.18 -4.29 29.35
N VAL A 31 -2.40 -3.26 28.54
CA VAL A 31 -2.95 -1.97 29.01
C VAL A 31 -4.33 -2.15 29.67
N LYS A 32 -5.24 -2.91 29.04
CA LYS A 32 -6.56 -3.19 29.62
C LYS A 32 -6.48 -3.91 30.96
N LYS A 33 -5.54 -4.85 31.09
CA LYS A 33 -5.32 -5.54 32.37
C LYS A 33 -4.86 -4.55 33.44
N ILE A 34 -3.89 -3.71 33.14
CA ILE A 34 -3.42 -2.66 34.06
C ILE A 34 -4.57 -1.72 34.45
N ASP A 35 -5.42 -1.33 33.50
CA ASP A 35 -6.60 -0.50 33.76
C ASP A 35 -7.55 -1.16 34.77
N SER A 36 -7.82 -2.47 34.62
CA SER A 36 -8.64 -3.22 35.54
C SER A 36 -8.01 -3.27 36.95
N ASP A 37 -6.69 -3.50 37.03
CA ASP A 37 -5.95 -3.55 38.25
C ASP A 37 -5.93 -2.18 38.98
N LEU A 38 -5.73 -1.09 38.23
CA LEU A 38 -5.80 0.28 38.74
C LEU A 38 -7.20 0.63 39.28
N GLU A 39 -8.26 0.17 38.61
CA GLU A 39 -9.64 0.37 39.11
C GLU A 39 -9.89 -0.33 40.44
N LEU A 40 -9.35 -1.54 40.62
CA LEU A 40 -9.42 -2.27 41.90
C LEU A 40 -8.64 -1.56 43.02
N MET A 41 -7.60 -0.80 42.66
CA MET A 41 -6.74 -0.08 43.60
C MET A 41 -7.08 1.41 43.75
N LYS A 42 -8.24 1.85 43.28
CA LYS A 42 -8.63 3.27 43.26
C LYS A 42 -8.63 3.98 44.59
N GLU A 43 -8.80 3.23 45.69
CA GLU A 43 -8.73 3.78 47.07
C GLU A 43 -7.29 3.89 47.59
N LYS A 44 -6.30 3.33 46.87
CA LYS A 44 -4.87 3.31 47.23
C LYS A 44 -4.01 4.09 46.24
N LYS A 45 -4.52 5.20 45.71
CA LYS A 45 -3.83 5.99 44.66
C LYS A 45 -2.45 6.51 45.06
N ASP A 46 -2.23 6.67 46.39
CA ASP A 46 -0.95 7.15 46.91
C ASP A 46 0.07 6.01 47.11
N SER A 47 -0.33 4.76 46.91
CA SER A 47 0.58 3.62 47.03
C SER A 47 1.66 3.63 45.92
N LYS A 48 2.80 3.02 46.26
CA LYS A 48 3.91 2.88 45.31
C LYS A 48 3.48 1.97 44.14
N GLU A 49 2.72 0.94 44.42
CA GLU A 49 2.23 -0.05 43.45
C GLU A 49 1.30 0.62 42.43
N TYR A 50 0.36 1.46 42.89
CA TYR A 50 -0.55 2.20 41.99
C TYR A 50 0.24 3.10 41.01
N ARG A 51 1.22 3.83 41.53
CA ARG A 51 2.06 4.72 40.71
C ARG A 51 2.89 3.93 39.68
N GLN A 52 3.44 2.78 40.07
CA GLN A 52 4.18 1.91 39.16
C GLN A 52 3.30 1.40 38.02
N MET A 53 2.10 0.92 38.28
CA MET A 53 1.13 0.49 37.28
C MET A 53 0.74 1.64 36.35
N LEU A 54 0.57 2.84 36.87
CA LEU A 54 0.25 4.01 36.08
C LEU A 54 1.40 4.36 35.11
N TYR A 55 2.65 4.31 35.58
CA TYR A 55 3.82 4.51 34.72
C TYR A 55 3.93 3.43 33.64
N GLU A 56 3.75 2.15 34.01
CA GLU A 56 3.75 1.05 33.04
C GLU A 56 2.68 1.23 31.96
N LYS A 57 1.45 1.63 32.37
CA LYS A 57 0.38 1.92 31.41
C LYS A 57 0.77 3.02 30.42
N LEU A 58 1.33 4.13 30.90
CA LEU A 58 1.77 5.24 30.06
C LEU A 58 2.88 4.82 29.12
N GLU A 59 3.85 4.05 29.57
CA GLU A 59 4.95 3.53 28.75
C GLU A 59 4.44 2.59 27.65
N LEU A 60 3.54 1.67 28.00
CA LEU A 60 2.94 0.75 27.03
C LEU A 60 2.10 1.51 25.98
N GLY A 61 1.33 2.54 26.42
CA GLY A 61 0.57 3.39 25.51
C GLY A 61 1.47 4.11 24.52
N ALA A 62 2.52 4.79 25.00
CA ALA A 62 3.49 5.48 24.15
C ALA A 62 4.21 4.51 23.20
N THR A 63 4.55 3.31 23.70
CA THR A 63 5.16 2.26 22.86
C THR A 63 4.22 1.79 21.75
N GLY A 64 2.93 1.62 22.06
CA GLY A 64 1.89 1.23 21.09
C GLY A 64 1.75 2.27 19.97
N GLU A 65 1.64 3.55 20.34
CA GLU A 65 1.54 4.65 19.37
C GLU A 65 2.78 4.76 18.49
N ALA A 66 3.98 4.66 19.08
CA ALA A 66 5.23 4.70 18.34
C ALA A 66 5.32 3.53 17.33
N ARG A 67 4.97 2.31 17.75
CA ARG A 67 4.96 1.12 16.86
C ARG A 67 3.96 1.27 15.72
N GLN A 68 2.78 1.84 15.99
CA GLN A 68 1.78 2.08 14.93
C GLN A 68 2.30 3.06 13.87
N LYS A 69 2.95 4.15 14.29
CA LYS A 69 3.55 5.12 13.36
C LYS A 69 4.68 4.50 12.54
N ILE A 70 5.57 3.75 13.17
CA ILE A 70 6.66 3.05 12.48
C ILE A 70 6.10 2.04 11.46
N LEU A 71 5.06 1.27 11.84
CA LEU A 71 4.42 0.34 10.93
C LEU A 71 3.86 1.05 9.70
N GLN A 72 3.15 2.17 9.89
CA GLN A 72 2.61 2.94 8.76
C GLN A 72 3.73 3.42 7.83
N GLN A 73 4.83 3.95 8.36
CA GLN A 73 5.97 4.38 7.55
C GLN A 73 6.58 3.22 6.75
N LEU A 74 6.77 2.06 7.40
CA LEU A 74 7.32 0.88 6.72
C LEU A 74 6.40 0.37 5.60
N ILE A 75 5.08 0.43 5.80
CA ILE A 75 4.10 0.09 4.76
C ILE A 75 4.25 1.05 3.58
N ASP A 76 4.24 2.36 3.84
CA ASP A 76 4.32 3.39 2.80
C ASP A 76 5.65 3.28 2.02
N GLU A 77 6.77 3.02 2.70
CA GLU A 77 8.09 2.81 2.09
C GLU A 77 8.12 1.55 1.21
N GLU A 78 7.62 0.42 1.71
CA GLU A 78 7.60 -0.86 0.96
C GLU A 78 6.67 -0.78 -0.25
N GLU A 79 5.48 -0.17 -0.10
CA GLU A 79 4.57 0.08 -1.22
C GLU A 79 5.22 0.98 -2.27
N GLY A 80 5.83 2.08 -1.84
CA GLY A 80 6.52 3.01 -2.73
C GLY A 80 7.68 2.36 -3.49
N ALA A 81 8.51 1.58 -2.80
CA ALA A 81 9.62 0.84 -3.41
C ALA A 81 9.12 -0.21 -4.41
N THR A 82 8.06 -0.95 -4.03
CA THR A 82 7.44 -1.98 -4.87
C THR A 82 6.88 -1.37 -6.16
N VAL A 83 6.07 -0.31 -6.05
CA VAL A 83 5.47 0.36 -7.21
C VAL A 83 6.54 0.92 -8.15
N ARG A 84 7.57 1.59 -7.58
CA ARG A 84 8.69 2.11 -8.37
C ARG A 84 9.46 0.99 -9.07
N GLY A 85 9.77 -0.09 -8.37
CA GLY A 85 10.47 -1.24 -8.93
C GLY A 85 9.72 -1.88 -10.09
N MET A 86 8.42 -2.09 -9.92
CA MET A 86 7.55 -2.62 -10.98
C MET A 86 7.46 -1.67 -12.18
N TYR A 87 7.36 -0.36 -11.96
CA TYR A 87 7.33 0.63 -13.03
C TYR A 87 8.61 0.62 -13.88
N LEU A 88 9.77 0.54 -13.24
CA LEU A 88 11.05 0.47 -13.96
C LEU A 88 11.15 -0.80 -14.81
N LYS A 89 10.76 -1.96 -14.26
CA LYS A 89 10.74 -3.24 -15.00
C LYS A 89 9.74 -3.22 -16.14
N MET A 90 8.55 -2.68 -15.92
CA MET A 90 7.54 -2.49 -16.96
C MET A 90 8.10 -1.65 -18.12
N THR A 91 8.74 -0.53 -17.81
CA THR A 91 9.33 0.35 -18.83
C THR A 91 10.44 -0.36 -19.61
N GLU A 92 11.26 -1.19 -18.92
CA GLU A 92 12.30 -1.98 -19.58
C GLU A 92 11.69 -3.07 -20.50
N SER A 93 10.66 -3.78 -20.04
CA SER A 93 9.96 -4.79 -20.83
C SER A 93 9.28 -4.18 -22.07
N ILE A 94 8.66 -3.00 -21.91
CA ILE A 94 8.07 -2.25 -23.03
C ILE A 94 9.14 -1.88 -24.06
N LYS A 95 10.31 -1.37 -23.61
CA LYS A 95 11.42 -1.03 -24.51
C LYS A 95 11.92 -2.24 -25.30
N LYS A 96 12.03 -3.40 -24.65
CA LYS A 96 12.45 -4.64 -25.33
C LYS A 96 11.43 -5.07 -26.38
N LEU A 97 10.13 -5.07 -26.04
CA LEU A 97 9.06 -5.41 -26.99
C LEU A 97 9.02 -4.42 -28.16
N ALA A 98 9.09 -3.12 -27.88
CA ALA A 98 9.09 -2.09 -28.92
C ALA A 98 10.26 -2.28 -29.91
N ALA A 99 11.46 -2.60 -29.40
CA ALA A 99 12.62 -2.88 -30.23
C ALA A 99 12.48 -4.18 -31.05
N GLN A 100 11.82 -5.21 -30.50
CA GLN A 100 11.59 -6.48 -31.20
C GLN A 100 10.56 -6.34 -32.32
N ASP A 101 9.49 -5.60 -32.07
CA ASP A 101 8.34 -5.48 -32.97
C ASP A 101 8.41 -4.22 -33.86
N GLY A 102 9.44 -3.36 -33.68
CA GLY A 102 9.67 -2.16 -34.48
C GLY A 102 8.70 -1.02 -34.18
N TRP A 103 8.27 -0.87 -32.93
CA TRP A 103 7.37 0.23 -32.52
C TRP A 103 8.16 1.45 -32.09
N ASP A 104 7.84 2.60 -32.69
CA ASP A 104 8.43 3.88 -32.34
C ASP A 104 7.81 4.52 -31.10
N LEU A 105 6.56 4.18 -30.77
CA LEU A 105 5.79 4.79 -29.69
C LEU A 105 4.89 3.75 -29.01
N VAL A 106 4.90 3.76 -27.69
CA VAL A 106 3.97 3.01 -26.83
C VAL A 106 3.31 3.99 -25.88
N LEU A 107 1.98 4.05 -25.89
CA LEU A 107 1.17 4.92 -25.05
C LEU A 107 0.44 4.09 -23.98
N ARG A 108 0.20 4.71 -22.81
CA ARG A 108 -0.71 4.15 -21.83
C ARG A 108 -2.13 4.29 -22.34
N ASP A 109 -2.89 3.20 -22.35
CA ASP A 109 -4.31 3.26 -22.67
C ASP A 109 -5.08 3.85 -21.49
N ASP A 110 -5.75 4.95 -21.74
CA ASP A 110 -6.58 5.67 -20.77
C ASP A 110 -8.03 5.86 -21.27
N ARG A 111 -8.44 5.07 -22.28
CA ARG A 111 -9.78 5.15 -22.89
C ARG A 111 -10.90 4.95 -21.90
N ASP A 112 -10.72 4.02 -20.98
CA ASP A 112 -11.73 3.62 -20.00
C ASP A 112 -11.73 4.49 -18.73
N ILE A 113 -10.83 5.49 -18.66
CA ILE A 113 -10.81 6.43 -17.55
C ILE A 113 -11.94 7.44 -17.75
N ILE A 114 -13.11 7.12 -17.22
CA ILE A 114 -14.26 8.03 -17.19
C ILE A 114 -14.13 8.93 -15.96
N PRO A 115 -14.24 10.27 -16.11
CA PRO A 115 -14.24 11.15 -14.95
C PRO A 115 -15.33 10.72 -13.96
N PRO A 116 -15.04 10.52 -12.67
CA PRO A 116 -16.03 10.11 -11.71
C PRO A 116 -17.10 11.20 -11.55
N GLU A 117 -18.34 10.82 -11.24
CA GLU A 117 -19.42 11.78 -11.00
C GLU A 117 -19.18 12.63 -9.74
N LYS A 118 -18.45 12.05 -8.75
CA LYS A 118 -18.20 12.67 -7.45
C LYS A 118 -16.75 12.52 -7.04
N THR A 119 -16.25 13.47 -6.25
CA THR A 119 -14.95 13.37 -5.58
C THR A 119 -14.94 12.25 -4.55
N GLY A 120 -13.77 11.82 -4.07
CA GLY A 120 -13.62 10.89 -2.95
C GLY A 120 -14.31 11.33 -1.65
N GLN A 121 -14.67 12.62 -1.54
CA GLN A 121 -15.45 13.20 -0.43
C GLN A 121 -16.96 13.24 -0.71
N GLY A 122 -17.42 12.67 -1.82
CA GLY A 122 -18.85 12.55 -2.16
C GLY A 122 -19.50 13.79 -2.79
N ARG A 123 -18.78 14.91 -3.04
CA ARG A 123 -19.31 16.05 -3.78
C ARG A 123 -19.21 15.86 -5.30
N PRO A 124 -20.12 16.45 -6.08
CA PRO A 124 -19.99 16.48 -7.54
C PRO A 124 -18.71 17.16 -7.99
N LEU A 125 -18.10 16.68 -9.07
CA LEU A 125 -16.98 17.36 -9.73
C LEU A 125 -17.43 18.65 -10.40
N THR A 126 -16.63 19.68 -10.29
CA THR A 126 -16.84 20.94 -11.04
C THR A 126 -16.47 20.74 -12.51
N GLY A 127 -17.02 21.57 -13.40
CA GLY A 127 -16.67 21.53 -14.82
C GLY A 127 -15.18 21.76 -15.12
N ARG A 128 -14.44 22.48 -14.22
CA ARG A 128 -12.99 22.65 -14.32
C ARG A 128 -12.25 21.36 -14.02
N GLU A 129 -12.67 20.64 -12.96
CA GLU A 129 -12.06 19.36 -12.58
C GLU A 129 -12.30 18.31 -13.68
N VAL A 130 -13.53 18.24 -14.22
CA VAL A 130 -13.86 17.33 -15.33
C VAL A 130 -13.00 17.65 -16.56
N ARG A 131 -12.86 18.93 -16.95
CA ARG A 131 -11.98 19.32 -18.07
C ARG A 131 -10.54 18.92 -17.82
N GLY A 132 -10.00 19.18 -16.62
CA GLY A 132 -8.63 18.79 -16.27
C GLY A 132 -8.38 17.29 -16.40
N LEU A 133 -9.36 16.45 -16.07
CA LEU A 133 -9.26 15.00 -16.26
C LEU A 133 -9.31 14.62 -17.75
N ILE A 134 -10.15 15.29 -18.55
CA ILE A 134 -10.24 15.06 -20.00
C ILE A 134 -8.96 15.49 -20.70
N ASP A 135 -8.41 16.66 -20.35
CA ASP A 135 -7.19 17.21 -20.96
C ASP A 135 -5.94 16.35 -20.67
N GLN A 136 -5.97 15.55 -19.61
CA GLN A 136 -4.89 14.61 -19.29
C GLN A 136 -4.95 13.30 -20.09
N ARG A 137 -6.02 13.07 -20.87
CA ARG A 137 -6.16 11.85 -21.68
C ARG A 137 -5.30 11.94 -22.94
N ALA A 138 -4.47 10.92 -23.13
CA ALA A 138 -3.63 10.80 -24.32
C ALA A 138 -4.35 10.08 -25.46
N ILE A 139 -5.27 9.16 -25.16
CA ILE A 139 -5.95 8.31 -26.13
C ILE A 139 -7.47 8.48 -26.02
N MET A 140 -8.11 8.90 -27.12
CA MET A 140 -9.58 9.00 -27.21
C MET A 140 -10.23 7.70 -27.66
N THR A 141 -9.57 6.99 -28.59
CA THR A 141 -10.01 5.69 -29.09
C THR A 141 -8.83 4.90 -29.63
N ALA A 142 -8.82 3.59 -29.46
CA ALA A 142 -7.89 2.67 -30.08
C ALA A 142 -8.56 1.32 -30.31
N SER A 143 -8.05 0.55 -31.28
CA SER A 143 -8.49 -0.84 -31.48
C SER A 143 -7.81 -1.75 -30.46
N ASP A 144 -8.53 -2.78 -29.99
CA ASP A 144 -7.97 -3.80 -29.08
C ASP A 144 -6.77 -4.57 -29.68
N ARG A 145 -6.64 -4.52 -31.01
CA ARG A 145 -5.50 -5.13 -31.71
C ARG A 145 -4.16 -4.44 -31.44
N VAL A 146 -4.16 -3.22 -30.94
CA VAL A 146 -2.95 -2.47 -30.55
C VAL A 146 -2.64 -2.56 -29.05
N ASP A 147 -3.47 -3.28 -28.29
CA ASP A 147 -3.23 -3.50 -26.87
C ASP A 147 -2.18 -4.60 -26.65
N ILE A 148 -1.05 -4.21 -26.06
CA ILE A 148 0.09 -5.08 -25.76
C ILE A 148 0.20 -5.43 -24.29
N THR A 149 -0.78 -5.04 -23.48
CA THR A 149 -0.74 -5.22 -22.01
C THR A 149 -0.48 -6.66 -21.62
N ALA A 150 -1.16 -7.62 -22.24
CA ALA A 150 -0.97 -9.05 -21.99
C ALA A 150 0.46 -9.54 -22.33
N GLN A 151 1.06 -9.01 -23.38
CA GLN A 151 2.43 -9.35 -23.78
C GLN A 151 3.45 -8.83 -22.76
N VAL A 152 3.29 -7.57 -22.32
CA VAL A 152 4.13 -6.96 -21.28
C VAL A 152 4.03 -7.76 -19.97
N ILE A 153 2.82 -8.09 -19.51
CA ILE A 153 2.60 -8.88 -18.30
C ILE A 153 3.28 -10.26 -18.40
N THR A 154 3.14 -10.91 -19.56
CA THR A 154 3.76 -12.22 -19.79
C THR A 154 5.29 -12.15 -19.72
N MET A 155 5.88 -11.15 -20.36
CA MET A 155 7.33 -10.92 -20.35
C MET A 155 7.84 -10.67 -18.94
N MET A 156 7.21 -9.75 -18.20
CA MET A 156 7.59 -9.44 -16.82
C MET A 156 7.47 -10.66 -15.90
N ASN A 157 6.42 -11.45 -16.03
CA ASN A 157 6.23 -12.67 -15.23
C ASN A 157 7.30 -13.73 -15.54
N ASN A 158 7.71 -13.87 -16.80
CA ASN A 158 8.78 -14.79 -17.19
C ASN A 158 10.14 -14.33 -16.65
N GLU A 159 10.45 -13.04 -16.74
CA GLU A 159 11.69 -12.48 -16.18
C GLU A 159 11.73 -12.60 -14.65
N PHE A 160 10.59 -12.45 -13.97
CA PHE A 160 10.49 -12.64 -12.53
C PHE A 160 10.77 -14.11 -12.12
N LYS A 161 10.17 -15.07 -12.83
CA LYS A 161 10.38 -16.50 -12.56
C LYS A 161 11.80 -16.98 -12.90
N ALA A 162 12.46 -16.35 -13.86
CA ALA A 162 13.84 -16.69 -14.26
C ALA A 162 14.89 -16.20 -13.26
N LYS A 163 14.54 -15.29 -12.33
CA LYS A 163 15.47 -14.86 -11.27
C LYS A 163 15.59 -15.97 -10.23
N PRO A 164 16.83 -16.43 -9.89
CA PRO A 164 17.00 -17.33 -8.77
C PRO A 164 16.46 -16.68 -7.49
N ALA A 165 15.79 -17.48 -6.65
CA ALA A 165 15.39 -17.05 -5.32
C ALA A 165 16.64 -16.58 -4.54
N PRO A 166 16.54 -15.48 -3.76
CA PRO A 166 17.66 -14.96 -2.98
C PRO A 166 18.14 -15.94 -1.93
#